data_68e9f46738beaec80bc96a77ef269c76
#
_entry.id   68e9f46738beaec80bc96a77ef269c76
#
_cell.length_a   1.000
_cell.length_b   1.000
_cell.length_c   1.000
_cell.angle_alpha   90.00
_cell.angle_beta   90.00
_cell.angle_gamma   90.00
#
_symmetry.space_group_name_H-M   'P 1'
#
loop_
_entity.id
_entity.type
_entity.pdbx_description
1 polymer ?
#
loop_
_entity_poly.entity_id
_entity_poly.type
_entity_poly.pdbx_seq_one_letter_code
_entity_poly.pdbx_strand_id
1 'polypeptide(L)'
;MKKFVSNNANMIDVIVTSPPYNLKKPYSLYKDNKERKEYLDLLYDVAKLSYSILKDNGSFFLNIGGAPSDPMLPLEIIQRFKDAKYQLQNTIHWIKSISFEKADVGKTNTVKDYSIGHFKPIPGERYLTDLHEYIFHLTKYGNVKLDKLAIGVPYQDKSNIGRWKSATQDKRDRGNVWFIPYSTIQESRPHPAVFPEKLPYLCIKLHGIKKDMIVYDPFMGIGTTALACIQLGVNYLGTEIDPQYIKVAQGDVQKRKREMVIDKWLSKETNDMLVENKTPNVIRP
;
A
#
# COMPACT_ATOMS: atom_id res chain seq x y z
N MET A 1 5.15 18.54 8.81
CA MET A 1 5.81 18.41 7.51
C MET A 1 6.78 19.55 7.21
N LYS A 2 6.42 20.85 7.19
CA LYS A 2 7.32 21.97 6.84
C LYS A 2 8.64 21.95 7.62
N LYS A 3 8.63 21.78 8.95
CA LYS A 3 9.85 21.68 9.79
C LYS A 3 10.72 20.45 9.45
N PHE A 4 10.15 19.37 9.00
CA PHE A 4 10.87 18.17 8.60
C PHE A 4 11.58 18.37 7.27
N VAL A 5 10.94 19.03 6.31
CA VAL A 5 11.42 19.21 4.95
C VAL A 5 12.65 20.13 4.88
N SER A 6 12.73 21.17 5.71
CA SER A 6 13.80 22.18 5.65
C SER A 6 15.22 21.64 5.80
N ASN A 7 15.40 20.46 6.40
CA ASN A 7 16.72 19.87 6.69
C ASN A 7 16.96 18.52 5.99
N ASN A 8 16.06 18.04 5.12
CA ASN A 8 16.07 16.66 4.65
C ASN A 8 15.85 16.51 3.14
N ALA A 9 16.48 17.35 2.33
CA ALA A 9 16.38 17.25 0.87
C ALA A 9 16.96 15.92 0.35
N ASN A 10 16.28 15.31 -0.65
CA ASN A 10 16.72 14.07 -1.31
C ASN A 10 17.02 12.89 -0.36
N MET A 11 16.28 12.76 0.74
CA MET A 11 16.54 11.75 1.76
C MET A 11 15.63 10.52 1.61
N ILE A 12 14.43 10.70 1.08
CA ILE A 12 13.36 9.68 1.08
C ILE A 12 13.43 8.85 -0.20
N ASP A 13 13.44 7.52 -0.05
CA ASP A 13 13.39 6.59 -1.18
C ASP A 13 11.96 6.35 -1.66
N VAL A 14 11.02 6.17 -0.73
CA VAL A 14 9.61 5.88 -1.04
C VAL A 14 8.69 6.69 -0.15
N ILE A 15 7.68 7.31 -0.76
CA ILE A 15 6.54 7.87 -0.04
C ILE A 15 5.32 7.00 -0.35
N VAL A 16 4.63 6.53 0.68
CA VAL A 16 3.33 5.85 0.55
C VAL A 16 2.36 6.54 1.49
N THR A 17 1.26 7.04 0.95
CA THR A 17 0.32 7.81 1.78
C THR A 17 -1.09 7.81 1.22
N SER A 18 -2.04 8.04 2.13
CA SER A 18 -3.45 8.27 1.82
C SER A 18 -3.91 9.49 2.62
N PRO A 19 -3.94 10.69 2.04
CA PRO A 19 -4.46 11.87 2.71
C PRO A 19 -5.96 11.74 2.98
N PRO A 20 -6.56 12.54 3.87
CA PRO A 20 -8.02 12.66 3.96
C PRO A 20 -8.60 13.03 2.60
N TYR A 21 -9.77 12.44 2.22
CA TYR A 21 -10.35 12.59 0.87
C TYR A 21 -11.40 13.70 0.75
N ASN A 22 -11.56 14.51 1.78
CA ASN A 22 -12.57 15.55 1.86
C ASN A 22 -14.03 15.01 1.77
N LEU A 23 -14.25 13.83 2.35
CA LEU A 23 -15.52 13.09 2.35
C LEU A 23 -16.31 13.24 3.66
N LYS A 24 -16.05 14.28 4.43
CA LYS A 24 -16.70 14.57 5.72
C LYS A 24 -16.51 13.45 6.75
N LYS A 25 -15.35 12.77 6.74
CA LYS A 25 -15.02 11.77 7.75
C LYS A 25 -14.78 12.43 9.09
N PRO A 26 -15.23 11.80 10.20
CA PRO A 26 -15.12 12.37 11.56
C PRO A 26 -13.71 12.19 12.13
N TYR A 27 -12.72 12.91 11.59
CA TYR A 27 -11.39 13.01 12.21
C TYR A 27 -11.46 13.91 13.43
N SER A 28 -10.63 13.65 14.46
CA SER A 28 -10.65 14.38 15.72
C SER A 28 -10.12 15.81 15.59
N LEU A 29 -9.01 16.03 14.85
CA LEU A 29 -8.35 17.33 14.76
C LEU A 29 -8.35 17.91 13.33
N TYR A 30 -8.82 17.18 12.34
CA TYR A 30 -8.86 17.62 10.95
C TYR A 30 -10.30 17.76 10.45
N LYS A 31 -10.63 18.91 9.85
CA LYS A 31 -11.92 19.13 9.21
C LYS A 31 -11.88 18.62 7.77
N ASP A 32 -12.52 17.47 7.54
CA ASP A 32 -12.57 16.77 6.25
C ASP A 32 -13.75 17.24 5.37
N ASN A 33 -14.00 18.54 5.37
CA ASN A 33 -15.08 19.22 4.61
C ASN A 33 -14.64 20.60 4.13
N LYS A 34 -13.43 20.70 3.62
CA LYS A 34 -12.87 21.94 3.08
C LYS A 34 -13.52 22.33 1.76
N GLU A 35 -13.48 23.62 1.46
CA GLU A 35 -13.77 24.10 0.11
C GLU A 35 -12.84 23.41 -0.89
N ARG A 36 -13.35 23.13 -2.10
CA ARG A 36 -12.62 22.40 -3.16
C ARG A 36 -11.24 22.97 -3.41
N LYS A 37 -11.16 24.28 -3.60
CA LYS A 37 -9.91 24.97 -3.87
C LYS A 37 -8.93 24.83 -2.70
N GLU A 38 -9.38 25.05 -1.46
CA GLU A 38 -8.55 24.94 -0.25
C GLU A 38 -7.97 23.53 -0.10
N TYR A 39 -8.78 22.51 -0.39
CA TYR A 39 -8.34 21.12 -0.31
C TYR A 39 -7.29 20.78 -1.39
N LEU A 40 -7.52 21.22 -2.62
CA LEU A 40 -6.56 21.01 -3.72
C LEU A 40 -5.25 21.78 -3.51
N ASP A 41 -5.31 23.00 -2.95
CA ASP A 41 -4.12 23.79 -2.60
C ASP A 41 -3.33 23.13 -1.46
N LEU A 42 -3.99 22.56 -0.47
CA LEU A 42 -3.34 21.76 0.57
C LEU A 42 -2.56 20.58 -0.03
N LEU A 43 -3.15 19.82 -0.95
CA LEU A 43 -2.49 18.69 -1.59
C LEU A 43 -1.36 19.13 -2.53
N TYR A 44 -1.49 20.26 -3.18
CA TYR A 44 -0.39 20.89 -3.94
C TYR A 44 0.81 21.22 -3.04
N ASP A 45 0.56 21.81 -1.86
CA ASP A 45 1.63 22.08 -0.89
C ASP A 45 2.30 20.79 -0.39
N VAL A 46 1.51 19.73 -0.12
CA VAL A 46 2.04 18.42 0.22
C VAL A 46 2.91 17.87 -0.91
N ALA A 47 2.46 17.97 -2.16
CA ALA A 47 3.20 17.53 -3.32
C ALA A 47 4.55 18.27 -3.44
N LYS A 48 4.57 19.61 -3.33
CA LYS A 48 5.80 20.41 -3.37
C LYS A 48 6.79 20.04 -2.29
N LEU A 49 6.31 19.92 -1.05
CA LEU A 49 7.16 19.57 0.08
C LEU A 49 7.72 18.15 -0.07
N SER A 50 6.88 17.22 -0.53
CA SER A 50 7.31 15.83 -0.78
C SER A 50 8.32 15.73 -1.92
N TYR A 51 8.15 16.52 -2.97
CA TYR A 51 9.08 16.57 -4.11
C TYR A 51 10.52 16.93 -3.67
N SER A 52 10.65 17.89 -2.74
CA SER A 52 11.96 18.34 -2.28
C SER A 52 12.72 17.29 -1.45
N ILE A 53 12.03 16.42 -0.73
CA ILE A 53 12.66 15.37 0.10
C ILE A 53 12.77 14.02 -0.61
N LEU A 54 12.02 13.79 -1.67
CA LEU A 54 12.08 12.56 -2.45
C LEU A 54 13.39 12.52 -3.24
N LYS A 55 14.06 11.37 -3.24
CA LYS A 55 15.23 11.12 -4.10
C LYS A 55 14.86 11.17 -5.57
N ASP A 56 15.82 11.42 -6.44
CA ASP A 56 15.60 11.48 -7.90
C ASP A 56 15.10 10.15 -8.48
N ASN A 57 15.57 9.04 -7.91
CA ASN A 57 15.09 7.68 -8.22
C ASN A 57 14.02 7.19 -7.24
N GLY A 58 13.43 8.07 -6.45
CA GLY A 58 12.39 7.75 -5.48
C GLY A 58 11.01 7.58 -6.09
N SER A 59 10.13 6.92 -5.38
CA SER A 59 8.73 6.69 -5.76
C SER A 59 7.77 7.30 -4.77
N PHE A 60 6.74 7.96 -5.26
CA PHE A 60 5.61 8.43 -4.45
C PHE A 60 4.36 7.64 -4.85
N PHE A 61 3.78 6.89 -3.93
CA PHE A 61 2.53 6.18 -4.10
C PHE A 61 1.42 6.91 -3.34
N LEU A 62 0.55 7.58 -4.09
CA LEU A 62 -0.61 8.29 -3.57
C LEU A 62 -1.85 7.41 -3.67
N ASN A 63 -2.33 6.91 -2.55
CA ASN A 63 -3.65 6.27 -2.51
C ASN A 63 -4.72 7.33 -2.34
N ILE A 64 -5.69 7.35 -3.25
CA ILE A 64 -6.79 8.31 -3.24
C ILE A 64 -8.05 7.70 -3.85
N GLY A 65 -9.16 7.91 -3.17
CA GLY A 65 -10.50 7.63 -3.67
C GLY A 65 -11.30 8.92 -3.82
N GLY A 66 -12.54 8.77 -4.18
CA GLY A 66 -13.51 9.85 -4.28
C GLY A 66 -14.87 9.42 -3.73
N ALA A 67 -15.89 10.20 -4.05
CA ALA A 67 -17.28 9.79 -3.90
C ALA A 67 -17.85 9.43 -5.28
N PRO A 68 -18.81 8.49 -5.39
CA PRO A 68 -19.46 8.21 -6.66
C PRO A 68 -20.09 9.44 -7.34
N SER A 69 -20.49 10.42 -6.53
CA SER A 69 -21.03 11.70 -7.01
C SER A 69 -19.95 12.73 -7.44
N ASP A 70 -18.67 12.41 -7.20
CA ASP A 70 -17.54 13.29 -7.52
C ASP A 70 -16.36 12.49 -8.09
N PRO A 71 -16.52 11.87 -9.27
CA PRO A 71 -15.49 11.03 -9.88
C PRO A 71 -14.27 11.82 -10.38
N MET A 72 -14.38 13.15 -10.48
CA MET A 72 -13.29 14.01 -10.94
C MET A 72 -12.27 14.32 -9.86
N LEU A 73 -12.61 14.19 -8.58
CA LEU A 73 -11.72 14.57 -7.48
C LEU A 73 -10.33 13.91 -7.56
N PRO A 74 -10.18 12.58 -7.75
CA PRO A 74 -8.86 11.96 -7.87
C PRO A 74 -8.05 12.49 -9.06
N LEU A 75 -8.73 12.84 -10.16
CA LEU A 75 -8.09 13.36 -11.39
C LEU A 75 -7.61 14.81 -11.20
N GLU A 76 -8.35 15.62 -10.48
CA GLU A 76 -7.91 16.98 -10.14
C GLU A 76 -6.74 16.96 -9.15
N ILE A 77 -6.74 16.03 -8.21
CA ILE A 77 -5.63 15.86 -7.28
C ILE A 77 -4.36 15.49 -8.03
N ILE A 78 -4.42 14.52 -8.95
CA ILE A 78 -3.23 14.14 -9.72
C ILE A 78 -2.71 15.30 -10.60
N GLN A 79 -3.59 16.16 -11.09
CA GLN A 79 -3.18 17.36 -11.79
C GLN A 79 -2.38 18.31 -10.88
N ARG A 80 -2.75 18.46 -9.59
CA ARG A 80 -1.96 19.26 -8.63
C ARG A 80 -0.57 18.69 -8.39
N PHE A 81 -0.42 17.36 -8.40
CA PHE A 81 0.89 16.73 -8.32
C PHE A 81 1.72 16.97 -9.59
N LYS A 82 1.12 16.97 -10.78
CA LYS A 82 1.79 17.38 -12.01
C LYS A 82 2.25 18.83 -11.96
N ASP A 83 1.42 19.75 -11.47
CA ASP A 83 1.76 21.16 -11.28
C ASP A 83 2.94 21.31 -10.29
N ALA A 84 3.08 20.41 -9.34
CA ALA A 84 4.23 20.30 -8.43
C ALA A 84 5.45 19.56 -9.03
N LYS A 85 5.48 19.37 -10.37
CA LYS A 85 6.54 18.77 -11.20
C LYS A 85 6.66 17.24 -11.16
N TYR A 86 5.77 16.52 -10.49
CA TYR A 86 5.75 15.06 -10.57
C TYR A 86 5.35 14.55 -11.96
N GLN A 87 5.93 13.41 -12.35
CA GLN A 87 5.49 12.63 -13.49
C GLN A 87 4.66 11.45 -13.01
N LEU A 88 3.48 11.25 -13.57
CA LEU A 88 2.67 10.06 -13.33
C LEU A 88 3.28 8.90 -14.14
N GLN A 89 3.89 7.95 -13.44
CA GLN A 89 4.56 6.82 -14.08
C GLN A 89 3.62 5.61 -14.26
N ASN A 90 2.80 5.32 -13.26
CA ASN A 90 1.80 4.24 -13.32
C ASN A 90 0.52 4.65 -12.60
N THR A 91 -0.61 4.13 -13.09
CA THR A 91 -1.89 4.15 -12.38
C THR A 91 -2.22 2.72 -11.96
N ILE A 92 -2.35 2.50 -10.66
CA ILE A 92 -2.71 1.22 -10.06
C ILE A 92 -4.13 1.36 -9.51
N HIS A 93 -4.97 0.34 -9.75
CA HIS A 93 -6.32 0.27 -9.23
C HIS A 93 -6.35 -0.72 -8.06
N TRP A 94 -6.58 -0.21 -6.86
CA TRP A 94 -6.84 -1.04 -5.70
C TRP A 94 -8.30 -1.44 -5.70
N ILE A 95 -8.60 -2.68 -6.02
CA ILE A 95 -9.94 -3.25 -6.01
C ILE A 95 -10.24 -3.76 -4.61
N LYS A 96 -11.29 -3.19 -3.99
CA LYS A 96 -11.73 -3.51 -2.62
C LYS A 96 -12.72 -4.67 -2.58
N SER A 97 -13.54 -4.75 -3.62
CA SER A 97 -14.56 -5.78 -3.78
C SER A 97 -14.68 -6.14 -5.25
N ILE A 98 -14.97 -7.38 -5.55
CA ILE A 98 -15.18 -7.85 -6.92
C ILE A 98 -16.30 -8.88 -6.95
N SER A 99 -17.14 -8.78 -7.96
CA SER A 99 -18.12 -9.79 -8.29
C SER A 99 -18.00 -10.12 -9.78
N PHE A 100 -18.07 -11.40 -10.11
CA PHE A 100 -18.15 -11.87 -11.48
C PHE A 100 -19.00 -13.12 -11.56
N GLU A 101 -19.70 -13.26 -12.65
CA GLU A 101 -20.51 -14.43 -12.96
C GLU A 101 -19.66 -15.45 -13.74
N LYS A 102 -20.02 -16.72 -13.63
CA LYS A 102 -19.39 -17.79 -14.41
C LYS A 102 -19.45 -17.50 -15.91
N ALA A 103 -20.53 -16.90 -16.38
CA ALA A 103 -20.74 -16.54 -17.77
C ALA A 103 -19.68 -15.57 -18.32
N ASP A 104 -19.15 -14.66 -17.47
CA ASP A 104 -18.17 -13.65 -17.86
C ASP A 104 -16.76 -14.21 -18.07
N VAL A 105 -16.49 -15.42 -17.57
CA VAL A 105 -15.13 -16.00 -17.52
C VAL A 105 -14.89 -17.04 -18.63
N GLY A 106 -15.89 -17.27 -19.48
CA GLY A 106 -15.78 -18.17 -20.60
C GLY A 106 -15.85 -19.67 -20.21
N LYS A 107 -15.41 -20.56 -21.14
CA LYS A 107 -15.59 -22.03 -21.03
C LYS A 107 -14.72 -22.73 -19.98
N THR A 108 -14.29 -22.07 -18.91
CA THR A 108 -13.52 -22.73 -17.85
C THR A 108 -14.48 -23.45 -16.89
N ASN A 109 -14.39 -24.77 -16.78
CA ASN A 109 -15.22 -25.59 -15.88
C ASN A 109 -14.93 -25.37 -14.38
N THR A 110 -13.97 -24.52 -14.04
CA THR A 110 -13.48 -24.34 -12.66
C THR A 110 -13.98 -23.06 -11.98
N VAL A 111 -14.62 -22.16 -12.71
CA VAL A 111 -15.10 -20.89 -12.15
C VAL A 111 -16.59 -20.98 -11.87
N LYS A 112 -16.98 -20.65 -10.65
CA LYS A 112 -18.37 -20.43 -10.20
C LYS A 112 -18.62 -18.94 -10.10
N ASP A 113 -19.89 -18.55 -9.93
CA ASP A 113 -20.24 -17.20 -9.51
C ASP A 113 -19.50 -16.86 -8.22
N TYR A 114 -18.85 -15.71 -8.20
CA TYR A 114 -17.94 -15.37 -7.11
C TYR A 114 -18.07 -13.89 -6.74
N SER A 115 -18.25 -13.64 -5.45
CA SER A 115 -18.27 -12.29 -4.90
C SER A 115 -17.37 -12.24 -3.67
N ILE A 116 -16.39 -11.33 -3.66
CA ILE A 116 -15.52 -11.09 -2.52
C ILE A 116 -15.53 -9.61 -2.18
N GLY A 117 -15.53 -9.33 -0.89
CA GLY A 117 -15.48 -7.98 -0.35
C GLY A 117 -16.81 -7.56 0.26
N HIS A 118 -16.90 -6.28 0.59
CA HIS A 118 -18.05 -5.75 1.30
C HIS A 118 -18.98 -5.02 0.31
N PHE A 119 -20.17 -5.59 0.11
CA PHE A 119 -21.21 -5.01 -0.73
C PHE A 119 -22.27 -4.38 0.17
N LYS A 120 -22.35 -3.06 0.18
CA LYS A 120 -23.43 -2.35 0.87
C LYS A 120 -24.59 -2.12 -0.08
N PRO A 121 -25.85 -2.26 0.38
CA PRO A 121 -27.00 -1.80 -0.38
C PRO A 121 -26.85 -0.32 -0.70
N ILE A 122 -27.14 0.07 -1.94
CA ILE A 122 -27.03 1.48 -2.36
C ILE A 122 -28.40 2.13 -2.22
N PRO A 123 -28.50 3.22 -1.50
CA PRO A 123 -29.72 3.99 -1.43
C PRO A 123 -29.83 4.96 -2.61
N GLY A 124 -29.80 4.48 -3.85
CA GLY A 124 -29.91 5.39 -4.97
C GLY A 124 -29.67 4.74 -6.33
N GLU A 125 -30.28 5.31 -7.36
CA GLU A 125 -30.30 4.79 -8.75
C GLU A 125 -29.31 5.52 -9.67
N ARG A 126 -28.63 6.57 -9.17
CA ARG A 126 -27.90 7.50 -10.03
C ARG A 126 -26.42 7.15 -10.19
N TYR A 127 -25.78 6.58 -9.17
CA TYR A 127 -24.35 6.38 -9.16
C TYR A 127 -24.00 4.93 -8.84
N LEU A 128 -22.99 4.41 -9.51
CA LEU A 128 -22.41 3.11 -9.17
C LEU A 128 -21.61 3.20 -7.86
N THR A 129 -21.47 2.08 -7.15
CA THR A 129 -20.62 2.00 -5.95
C THR A 129 -19.15 2.00 -6.36
N ASP A 130 -18.33 2.83 -5.72
CA ASP A 130 -16.88 2.81 -5.89
C ASP A 130 -16.28 1.58 -5.20
N LEU A 131 -15.99 0.55 -5.97
CA LEU A 131 -15.34 -0.67 -5.52
C LEU A 131 -13.82 -0.63 -5.64
N HIS A 132 -13.25 0.50 -6.08
CA HIS A 132 -11.81 0.69 -6.20
C HIS A 132 -11.36 2.03 -5.65
N GLU A 133 -10.05 2.16 -5.47
CA GLU A 133 -9.34 3.41 -5.29
C GLU A 133 -8.13 3.45 -6.20
N TYR A 134 -7.63 4.64 -6.49
CA TYR A 134 -6.41 4.82 -7.25
C TYR A 134 -5.19 4.77 -6.33
N ILE A 135 -4.12 4.13 -6.80
CA ILE A 135 -2.78 4.32 -6.27
C ILE A 135 -1.96 4.91 -7.41
N PHE A 136 -1.79 6.23 -7.39
CA PHE A 136 -0.98 6.91 -8.39
C PHE A 136 0.50 6.77 -8.03
N HIS A 137 1.27 6.13 -8.90
CA HIS A 137 2.71 6.04 -8.78
C HIS A 137 3.35 7.22 -9.50
N LEU A 138 3.89 8.11 -8.71
CA LEU A 138 4.48 9.37 -9.10
C LEU A 138 5.99 9.32 -8.90
N THR A 139 6.74 9.93 -9.79
CA THR A 139 8.20 10.03 -9.72
C THR A 139 8.66 11.41 -10.21
N LYS A 140 9.92 11.76 -10.01
CA LYS A 140 10.43 13.04 -10.52
C LYS A 140 10.55 13.06 -12.05
N TYR A 141 10.93 11.93 -12.66
CA TYR A 141 11.30 11.89 -14.09
C TYR A 141 10.56 10.83 -14.91
N GLY A 142 9.62 10.10 -14.35
CA GLY A 142 8.84 9.09 -15.07
C GLY A 142 9.62 7.81 -15.46
N ASN A 143 10.80 7.56 -14.89
CA ASN A 143 11.72 6.52 -15.34
C ASN A 143 12.29 5.64 -14.22
N VAL A 144 11.67 5.61 -13.05
CA VAL A 144 12.12 4.78 -11.94
C VAL A 144 11.93 3.30 -12.29
N LYS A 145 13.01 2.51 -12.18
CA LYS A 145 12.95 1.06 -12.36
C LYS A 145 12.23 0.42 -11.19
N LEU A 146 11.34 -0.53 -11.49
CA LEU A 146 10.51 -1.24 -10.52
C LEU A 146 10.89 -2.71 -10.43
N ASP A 147 10.84 -3.28 -9.23
CA ASP A 147 10.95 -4.72 -9.00
C ASP A 147 9.56 -5.38 -9.12
N LYS A 148 9.10 -5.58 -10.35
CA LYS A 148 7.78 -6.15 -10.64
C LYS A 148 7.63 -7.58 -10.12
N LEU A 149 8.73 -8.34 -10.10
CA LEU A 149 8.71 -9.73 -9.63
C LEU A 149 8.72 -9.84 -8.09
N ALA A 150 9.15 -8.82 -7.36
CA ALA A 150 9.01 -8.78 -5.91
C ALA A 150 7.55 -8.85 -5.43
N ILE A 151 6.63 -8.34 -6.27
CA ILE A 151 5.17 -8.43 -6.05
C ILE A 151 4.48 -9.39 -7.02
N GLY A 152 5.26 -10.16 -7.78
CA GLY A 152 4.77 -11.06 -8.81
C GLY A 152 3.79 -12.11 -8.29
N VAL A 153 2.94 -12.60 -9.17
CA VAL A 153 1.97 -13.68 -8.90
C VAL A 153 2.34 -14.91 -9.72
N PRO A 154 2.00 -16.12 -9.24
CA PRO A 154 2.30 -17.34 -9.99
C PRO A 154 1.55 -17.37 -11.33
N TYR A 155 2.10 -18.10 -12.30
CA TYR A 155 1.38 -18.41 -13.53
C TYR A 155 0.21 -19.34 -13.22
N GLN A 156 -0.93 -19.09 -13.85
CA GLN A 156 -2.07 -20.01 -13.82
C GLN A 156 -1.73 -21.28 -14.61
N ASP A 157 -1.24 -21.11 -15.83
CA ASP A 157 -0.70 -22.21 -16.65
C ASP A 157 0.81 -22.28 -16.48
N LYS A 158 1.29 -23.35 -15.85
CA LYS A 158 2.70 -23.59 -15.53
C LYS A 158 3.57 -23.84 -16.78
N SER A 159 2.98 -24.18 -17.92
CA SER A 159 3.70 -24.30 -19.20
C SER A 159 4.32 -22.99 -19.69
N ASN A 160 3.89 -21.85 -19.12
CA ASN A 160 4.48 -20.56 -19.40
C ASN A 160 5.83 -20.31 -18.69
N ILE A 161 6.19 -21.16 -17.70
CA ILE A 161 7.49 -21.09 -17.03
C ILE A 161 8.56 -21.55 -18.04
N GLY A 162 9.58 -20.70 -18.26
CA GLY A 162 10.64 -20.97 -19.23
C GLY A 162 10.30 -20.66 -20.68
N ARG A 163 9.04 -20.33 -21.01
CA ARG A 163 8.63 -20.00 -22.39
C ARG A 163 9.25 -18.69 -22.91
N TRP A 164 9.59 -17.79 -22.02
CA TRP A 164 10.23 -16.51 -22.30
C TRP A 164 11.53 -16.39 -21.50
N LYS A 165 12.57 -15.74 -22.07
CA LYS A 165 13.86 -15.53 -21.36
C LYS A 165 13.70 -14.89 -19.98
N SER A 166 12.64 -14.10 -19.75
CA SER A 166 12.31 -13.44 -18.48
C SER A 166 11.43 -14.26 -17.54
N ALA A 167 10.90 -15.41 -17.99
CA ALA A 167 9.96 -16.25 -17.24
C ALA A 167 10.67 -17.48 -16.63
N THR A 168 11.79 -17.28 -15.94
CA THR A 168 12.61 -18.36 -15.35
C THR A 168 12.05 -18.91 -14.03
N GLN A 169 11.06 -18.28 -13.46
CA GLN A 169 10.44 -18.65 -12.17
C GLN A 169 8.91 -18.70 -12.32
N ASP A 170 8.24 -19.38 -11.39
CA ASP A 170 6.76 -19.34 -11.29
C ASP A 170 6.28 -17.99 -10.75
N LYS A 171 6.68 -16.92 -11.45
CA LYS A 171 6.27 -15.55 -11.13
C LYS A 171 6.12 -14.73 -12.41
N ARG A 172 4.98 -14.06 -12.55
CA ARG A 172 4.73 -13.07 -13.60
C ARG A 172 4.41 -11.72 -12.98
N ASP A 173 4.50 -10.67 -13.79
CA ASP A 173 4.03 -9.33 -13.39
C ASP A 173 2.58 -9.40 -12.90
N ARG A 174 2.34 -8.81 -11.73
CA ARG A 174 0.99 -8.70 -11.15
C ARG A 174 0.07 -7.82 -11.99
N GLY A 175 0.64 -6.86 -12.74
CA GLY A 175 -0.10 -5.80 -13.41
C GLY A 175 -0.53 -4.69 -12.45
N ASN A 176 -1.38 -3.80 -12.95
CA ASN A 176 -1.82 -2.60 -12.25
C ASN A 176 -3.23 -2.72 -11.63
N VAL A 177 -3.80 -3.91 -11.57
CA VAL A 177 -5.07 -4.18 -10.87
C VAL A 177 -4.78 -5.04 -9.66
N TRP A 178 -4.92 -4.44 -8.46
CA TRP A 178 -4.57 -5.09 -7.20
C TRP A 178 -5.83 -5.39 -6.39
N PHE A 179 -6.20 -6.65 -6.31
CA PHE A 179 -7.27 -7.08 -5.44
C PHE A 179 -6.74 -7.22 -4.01
N ILE A 180 -7.16 -6.33 -3.13
CA ILE A 180 -6.85 -6.33 -1.70
C ILE A 180 -8.19 -6.12 -0.98
N PRO A 181 -8.84 -7.21 -0.52
CA PRO A 181 -10.14 -7.08 0.11
C PRO A 181 -10.07 -6.25 1.38
N TYR A 182 -11.07 -5.45 1.60
CA TYR A 182 -11.23 -4.71 2.85
C TYR A 182 -11.62 -5.69 3.94
N SER A 183 -10.87 -5.74 5.03
CA SER A 183 -11.24 -6.54 6.20
C SER A 183 -12.50 -5.96 6.84
N THR A 184 -13.49 -6.81 7.11
CA THR A 184 -14.66 -6.40 7.91
C THR A 184 -14.16 -5.97 9.29
N ILE A 185 -14.43 -4.72 9.66
CA ILE A 185 -14.04 -4.19 10.97
C ILE A 185 -15.07 -4.68 11.97
N GLN A 186 -14.66 -5.59 12.86
CA GLN A 186 -15.52 -6.10 13.94
C GLN A 186 -15.39 -5.26 15.23
N GLU A 187 -14.33 -4.46 15.33
CA GLU A 187 -14.03 -3.65 16.50
C GLU A 187 -14.04 -2.15 16.18
N SER A 188 -14.37 -1.32 17.16
CA SER A 188 -14.26 0.14 17.06
C SER A 188 -12.80 0.53 16.87
N ARG A 189 -12.49 1.15 15.72
CA ARG A 189 -11.14 1.70 15.47
C ARG A 189 -11.12 3.19 15.77
N PRO A 190 -10.06 3.70 16.39
CA PRO A 190 -9.95 5.12 16.72
C PRO A 190 -9.82 6.01 15.45
N HIS A 191 -9.36 5.45 14.32
CA HIS A 191 -9.17 6.16 13.05
C HIS A 191 -10.27 5.77 12.03
N PRO A 192 -10.97 6.75 11.43
CA PRO A 192 -12.15 6.49 10.60
C PRO A 192 -11.84 5.89 9.22
N ALA A 193 -10.60 6.02 8.71
CA ALA A 193 -10.22 5.57 7.39
C ALA A 193 -8.76 5.05 7.39
N VAL A 194 -8.58 3.74 7.25
CA VAL A 194 -7.25 3.10 7.24
C VAL A 194 -7.19 2.13 6.07
N PHE A 195 -6.18 2.25 5.23
CA PHE A 195 -5.93 1.25 4.19
C PHE A 195 -5.31 -0.03 4.77
N PRO A 196 -5.48 -1.20 4.10
CA PRO A 196 -4.86 -2.45 4.55
C PRO A 196 -3.33 -2.38 4.49
N GLU A 197 -2.63 -3.00 5.45
CA GLU A 197 -1.16 -3.07 5.50
C GLU A 197 -0.55 -3.66 4.21
N LYS A 198 -1.29 -4.53 3.53
CA LYS A 198 -0.90 -5.10 2.23
C LYS A 198 -0.65 -4.06 1.15
N LEU A 199 -1.33 -2.90 1.20
CA LEU A 199 -1.17 -1.83 0.21
C LEU A 199 0.23 -1.21 0.28
N PRO A 200 0.69 -0.60 1.40
CA PRO A 200 2.03 -0.07 1.49
C PRO A 200 3.10 -1.15 1.34
N TYR A 201 2.86 -2.36 1.84
CA TYR A 201 3.75 -3.50 1.64
C TYR A 201 4.03 -3.76 0.15
N LEU A 202 3.01 -3.79 -0.71
CA LEU A 202 3.17 -3.99 -2.14
C LEU A 202 3.84 -2.80 -2.81
N CYS A 203 3.51 -1.57 -2.45
CA CYS A 203 4.13 -0.36 -2.99
C CYS A 203 5.65 -0.32 -2.72
N ILE A 204 6.05 -0.60 -1.48
CA ILE A 204 7.47 -0.61 -1.08
C ILE A 204 8.22 -1.72 -1.82
N LYS A 205 7.66 -2.93 -1.89
CA LYS A 205 8.27 -4.04 -2.65
C LYS A 205 8.38 -3.76 -4.14
N LEU A 206 7.38 -3.10 -4.73
CA LEU A 206 7.39 -2.73 -6.13
C LEU A 206 8.51 -1.74 -6.46
N HIS A 207 8.77 -0.76 -5.58
CA HIS A 207 9.93 0.14 -5.74
C HIS A 207 11.26 -0.62 -5.73
N GLY A 208 11.32 -1.74 -5.02
CA GLY A 208 12.53 -2.53 -4.78
C GLY A 208 13.19 -2.16 -3.44
N ILE A 209 13.40 -3.19 -2.61
CA ILE A 209 13.98 -3.03 -1.28
C ILE A 209 15.48 -2.85 -1.39
N LYS A 210 16.03 -1.84 -0.75
CA LYS A 210 17.46 -1.56 -0.65
C LYS A 210 17.87 -1.45 0.82
N LYS A 211 19.14 -1.72 1.06
CA LYS A 211 19.73 -1.47 2.38
C LYS A 211 19.59 0.02 2.74
N ASP A 212 19.26 0.29 3.98
CA ASP A 212 19.14 1.63 4.57
C ASP A 212 18.11 2.56 3.91
N MET A 213 17.21 2.02 3.05
CA MET A 213 16.16 2.82 2.46
C MET A 213 15.21 3.39 3.51
N ILE A 214 14.66 4.57 3.22
CA ILE A 214 13.73 5.27 4.11
C ILE A 214 12.39 5.45 3.39
N VAL A 215 11.34 4.96 4.04
CA VAL A 215 9.94 5.16 3.63
C VAL A 215 9.33 6.29 4.47
N TYR A 216 8.56 7.16 3.84
CA TYR A 216 7.89 8.27 4.52
C TYR A 216 6.39 8.27 4.26
N ASP A 217 5.61 8.54 5.31
CA ASP A 217 4.18 8.78 5.21
C ASP A 217 3.83 10.13 5.85
N PRO A 218 3.47 11.15 5.04
CA PRO A 218 3.09 12.47 5.54
C PRO A 218 1.74 12.51 6.28
N PHE A 219 0.91 11.45 6.15
CA PHE A 219 -0.37 11.30 6.83
C PHE A 219 -0.42 9.92 7.53
N MET A 220 0.51 9.71 8.46
CA MET A 220 0.80 8.40 9.06
C MET A 220 -0.41 7.75 9.75
N GLY A 221 -1.36 8.53 10.26
CA GLY A 221 -2.52 8.02 11.00
C GLY A 221 -2.09 7.09 12.16
N ILE A 222 -2.69 5.91 12.22
CA ILE A 222 -2.35 4.87 13.21
C ILE A 222 -1.17 3.97 12.80
N GLY A 223 -0.40 4.34 11.77
CA GLY A 223 0.90 3.73 11.50
C GLY A 223 0.91 2.52 10.58
N THR A 224 -0.09 2.31 9.74
CA THR A 224 -0.16 1.17 8.83
C THR A 224 1.05 1.06 7.91
N THR A 225 1.55 2.19 7.39
CA THR A 225 2.78 2.23 6.59
C THR A 225 4.00 1.81 7.42
N ALA A 226 4.07 2.22 8.69
CA ALA A 226 5.16 1.82 9.58
C ALA A 226 5.16 0.30 9.86
N LEU A 227 3.98 -0.31 10.03
CA LEU A 227 3.85 -1.76 10.22
C LEU A 227 4.36 -2.55 8.99
N ALA A 228 4.00 -2.10 7.79
CA ALA A 228 4.53 -2.68 6.55
C ALA A 228 6.06 -2.54 6.45
N CYS A 229 6.61 -1.40 6.84
CA CYS A 229 8.06 -1.19 6.86
C CYS A 229 8.78 -2.13 7.84
N ILE A 230 8.22 -2.32 9.03
CA ILE A 230 8.75 -3.27 10.03
C ILE A 230 8.76 -4.68 9.46
N GLN A 231 7.66 -5.12 8.83
CA GLN A 231 7.59 -6.43 8.19
C GLN A 231 8.63 -6.63 7.08
N LEU A 232 8.98 -5.55 6.37
CA LEU A 232 9.96 -5.56 5.28
C LEU A 232 11.41 -5.30 5.75
N GLY A 233 11.62 -4.97 7.03
CA GLY A 233 12.94 -4.64 7.57
C GLY A 233 13.52 -3.33 7.01
N VAL A 234 12.69 -2.35 6.66
CA VAL A 234 13.12 -1.05 6.13
C VAL A 234 12.84 0.08 7.12
N ASN A 235 13.62 1.18 7.01
CA ASN A 235 13.41 2.34 7.87
C ASN A 235 12.16 3.11 7.46
N TYR A 236 11.52 3.74 8.44
CA TYR A 236 10.35 4.56 8.19
C TYR A 236 10.36 5.85 8.99
N LEU A 237 9.71 6.85 8.44
CA LEU A 237 9.38 8.12 9.06
C LEU A 237 7.92 8.46 8.79
N GLY A 238 7.30 9.21 9.66
CA GLY A 238 5.94 9.67 9.45
C GLY A 238 5.64 10.97 10.16
N THR A 239 4.63 11.66 9.65
CA THR A 239 4.06 12.81 10.31
C THR A 239 2.56 12.58 10.52
N GLU A 240 2.09 12.97 11.69
CA GLU A 240 0.67 12.91 12.04
C GLU A 240 0.33 14.15 12.88
N ILE A 241 -0.86 14.70 12.68
CA ILE A 241 -1.31 15.89 13.41
C ILE A 241 -1.96 15.52 14.75
N ASP A 242 -2.56 14.32 14.83
CA ASP A 242 -3.29 13.87 16.01
C ASP A 242 -2.38 13.07 16.97
N PRO A 243 -2.11 13.60 18.18
CA PRO A 243 -1.31 12.89 19.17
C PRO A 243 -1.89 11.54 19.60
N GLN A 244 -3.21 11.37 19.53
CA GLN A 244 -3.85 10.10 19.87
C GLN A 244 -3.52 9.03 18.83
N TYR A 245 -3.55 9.38 17.53
CA TYR A 245 -3.14 8.47 16.46
C TYR A 245 -1.66 8.11 16.55
N ILE A 246 -0.81 9.08 16.89
CA ILE A 246 0.62 8.81 17.15
C ILE A 246 0.80 7.78 18.26
N LYS A 247 0.06 7.93 19.37
CA LYS A 247 0.14 6.98 20.50
C LYS A 247 -0.29 5.57 20.10
N VAL A 248 -1.37 5.44 19.33
CA VAL A 248 -1.83 4.15 18.80
C VAL A 248 -0.75 3.56 17.88
N ALA A 249 -0.26 4.34 16.91
CA ALA A 249 0.80 3.90 15.99
C ALA A 249 2.05 3.40 16.73
N GLN A 250 2.50 4.11 17.77
CA GLN A 250 3.65 3.70 18.60
C GLN A 250 3.39 2.40 19.33
N GLY A 251 2.18 2.20 19.87
CA GLY A 251 1.78 0.95 20.52
C GLY A 251 1.80 -0.24 19.57
N ASP A 252 1.18 -0.09 18.39
CA ASP A 252 1.12 -1.14 17.37
C ASP A 252 2.51 -1.49 16.83
N VAL A 253 3.35 -0.49 16.60
CA VAL A 253 4.76 -0.67 16.21
C VAL A 253 5.54 -1.47 17.25
N GLN A 254 5.41 -1.13 18.53
CA GLN A 254 6.09 -1.85 19.61
C GLN A 254 5.61 -3.30 19.73
N LYS A 255 4.29 -3.51 19.58
CA LYS A 255 3.69 -4.85 19.56
C LYS A 255 4.25 -5.67 18.40
N ARG A 256 4.23 -5.16 17.18
CA ARG A 256 4.76 -5.83 15.97
C ARG A 256 6.25 -6.19 16.11
N LYS A 257 7.07 -5.28 16.64
CA LYS A 257 8.49 -5.56 16.86
C LYS A 257 8.70 -6.71 17.85
N ARG A 258 7.91 -6.79 18.92
CA ARG A 258 7.96 -7.91 19.88
C ARG A 258 7.56 -9.23 19.24
N GLU A 259 6.46 -9.24 18.50
CA GLU A 259 5.99 -10.43 17.76
C GLU A 259 7.06 -10.97 16.81
N MET A 260 7.70 -10.11 16.03
CA MET A 260 8.79 -10.53 15.12
C MET A 260 10.01 -11.08 15.83
N VAL A 261 10.35 -10.61 17.02
CA VAL A 261 11.45 -11.18 17.83
C VAL A 261 11.08 -12.58 18.30
N ILE A 262 9.86 -12.77 18.79
CA ILE A 262 9.34 -14.06 19.24
C ILE A 262 9.31 -15.07 18.09
N ASP A 263 8.76 -14.67 16.92
CA ASP A 263 8.69 -15.54 15.74
C ASP A 263 10.09 -15.97 15.26
N LYS A 264 11.04 -15.05 15.28
CA LYS A 264 12.42 -15.35 14.93
C LYS A 264 13.08 -16.32 15.92
N TRP A 265 12.80 -16.17 17.20
CA TRP A 265 13.30 -17.07 18.24
C TRP A 265 12.69 -18.47 18.10
N LEU A 266 11.36 -18.57 17.94
CA LEU A 266 10.65 -19.83 17.73
C LEU A 266 11.14 -20.56 16.45
N SER A 267 11.32 -19.82 15.35
CA SER A 267 11.82 -20.41 14.10
C SER A 267 13.25 -20.94 14.22
N LYS A 268 14.08 -20.31 15.04
CA LYS A 268 15.44 -20.77 15.33
C LYS A 268 15.41 -22.08 16.16
N GLU A 269 14.62 -22.13 17.24
CA GLU A 269 14.49 -23.35 18.05
C GLU A 269 13.94 -24.52 17.22
N THR A 270 12.94 -24.29 16.38
CA THR A 270 12.40 -25.32 15.49
C THR A 270 13.46 -25.85 14.52
N ASN A 271 14.31 -24.98 13.97
CA ASN A 271 15.40 -25.40 13.10
C ASN A 271 16.48 -26.17 13.85
N ASP A 272 16.85 -25.72 15.06
CA ASP A 272 17.85 -26.41 15.91
C ASP A 272 17.36 -27.83 16.29
N MET A 273 16.08 -28.00 16.67
CA MET A 273 15.46 -29.30 16.91
C MET A 273 15.46 -30.23 15.68
N LEU A 274 15.22 -29.66 14.48
CA LEU A 274 15.25 -30.43 13.23
C LEU A 274 16.68 -30.85 12.83
N VAL A 275 17.69 -30.09 13.22
CA VAL A 275 19.11 -30.45 13.01
C VAL A 275 19.54 -31.56 13.99
N GLU A 276 19.15 -31.45 15.24
CA GLU A 276 19.46 -32.49 16.27
C GLU A 276 18.83 -33.85 15.95
N ASN A 277 17.63 -33.88 15.37
CA ASN A 277 16.96 -35.12 14.97
C ASN A 277 17.50 -35.72 13.65
N LYS A 278 18.47 -35.12 12.99
CA LYS A 278 19.13 -35.63 11.77
C LYS A 278 20.44 -36.37 12.02
N THR A 279 20.89 -36.49 13.27
CA THR A 279 22.02 -37.38 13.59
C THR A 279 21.55 -38.85 13.54
N PRO A 280 21.99 -39.67 12.60
CA PRO A 280 21.61 -41.06 12.58
C PRO A 280 22.25 -41.76 13.79
N ASN A 281 21.44 -42.41 14.61
CA ASN A 281 21.95 -43.42 15.56
C ASN A 281 22.63 -44.55 14.78
N VAL A 282 23.94 -44.43 14.59
CA VAL A 282 24.75 -45.53 14.10
C VAL A 282 24.91 -46.50 15.26
N ILE A 283 24.01 -47.45 15.37
CA ILE A 283 24.24 -48.67 16.17
C ILE A 283 25.31 -49.46 15.42
N ARG A 284 26.52 -49.50 15.92
CA ARG A 284 27.54 -50.48 15.49
C ARG A 284 27.34 -51.77 16.25
N PRO A 285 27.49 -52.91 15.57
CA PRO A 285 27.34 -54.24 16.16
C PRO A 285 28.41 -54.58 17.20
#